data_a33fd013c083d2fd27e3e772b684f7eb
#
_entry.id   a33fd013c083d2fd27e3e772b684f7eb
#
_cell.length_a   1.000
_cell.length_b   1.000
_cell.length_c   1.000
_cell.angle_alpha   90.00
_cell.angle_beta   90.00
_cell.angle_gamma   90.00
#
_symmetry.space_group_name_H-M   'P 1'
#
loop_
_entity.id
_entity.type
_entity.pdbx_description
1 polymer ?
#
loop_
_entity_poly.entity_id
_entity_poly.type
_entity_poly.pdbx_seq_one_letter_code
_entity_poly.pdbx_strand_id
1 'polypeptide(L)'
;MPLADIVRPSTLDEICGQGHLFSKNSPLRRLIESEHLPSLVFFGPPGTGKTTAADIIAKRTNKQFFKINATTSSVAELRDALTASNTLSAFNGTLIYIDEIQYFNKKQQQALLEYLEDGRVTLISSTTENPYFVLYPAFLSRCACFEFKPLTPKEIVPAIQRGFLYLCKTYGEKETEEGLFESISATCGGDVRKALTVLENTYFASGQRLEIKVASQLSQKSTGYDSDGDGHYDLLSALQKSIRGSDPDGA
;
A
#
# COMPACT_ATOMS: atom_id res chain seq x y z
N MET A 1 -11.24 -15.66 4.26
CA MET A 1 -10.69 -14.42 3.70
C MET A 1 -10.23 -13.57 4.88
N PRO A 2 -9.00 -13.01 4.91
CA PRO A 2 -8.51 -12.21 6.02
C PRO A 2 -9.38 -10.96 6.25
N LEU A 3 -9.54 -10.56 7.50
CA LEU A 3 -10.33 -9.37 7.87
C LEU A 3 -9.89 -8.11 7.10
N ALA A 4 -8.58 -7.93 6.92
CA ALA A 4 -8.02 -6.81 6.18
C ALA A 4 -8.51 -6.69 4.73
N ASP A 5 -8.87 -7.79 4.09
CA ASP A 5 -9.42 -7.78 2.74
C ASP A 5 -10.93 -7.52 2.74
N ILE A 6 -11.63 -7.99 3.76
CA ILE A 6 -13.08 -7.84 3.89
C ILE A 6 -13.48 -6.39 4.19
N VAL A 7 -12.77 -5.74 5.12
CA VAL A 7 -13.05 -4.36 5.56
C VAL A 7 -12.28 -3.30 4.76
N ARG A 8 -11.78 -3.67 3.58
CA ARG A 8 -11.02 -2.78 2.72
C ARG A 8 -11.86 -1.56 2.31
N PRO A 9 -11.31 -0.33 2.37
CA PRO A 9 -11.96 0.87 1.90
C PRO A 9 -12.54 0.73 0.49
N SER A 10 -13.73 1.30 0.28
CA SER A 10 -14.40 1.35 -1.02
C SER A 10 -14.27 2.71 -1.70
N THR A 11 -13.93 3.75 -0.94
CA THR A 11 -13.75 5.12 -1.41
C THR A 11 -12.40 5.68 -0.96
N LEU A 12 -11.89 6.70 -1.66
CA LEU A 12 -10.63 7.35 -1.30
C LEU A 12 -10.70 8.04 0.07
N ASP A 13 -11.89 8.50 0.46
CA ASP A 13 -12.12 9.19 1.74
C ASP A 13 -12.07 8.23 2.96
N GLU A 14 -12.24 6.92 2.72
CA GLU A 14 -12.15 5.88 3.74
C GLU A 14 -10.70 5.37 3.96
N ILE A 15 -9.76 5.77 3.09
CA ILE A 15 -8.34 5.39 3.25
C ILE A 15 -7.81 6.12 4.49
N CYS A 16 -7.29 5.34 5.43
CA CYS A 16 -6.73 5.87 6.67
C CYS A 16 -5.47 6.67 6.41
N GLY A 17 -5.35 7.83 7.06
CA GLY A 17 -4.22 8.74 6.88
C GLY A 17 -4.10 9.23 5.43
N GLN A 18 -2.86 9.44 4.95
CA GLN A 18 -2.55 9.85 3.57
C GLN A 18 -3.29 11.13 3.12
N GLY A 19 -3.61 12.04 4.06
CA GLY A 19 -4.34 13.27 3.74
C GLY A 19 -3.64 14.15 2.68
N HIS A 20 -2.30 14.09 2.62
CA HIS A 20 -1.51 14.76 1.60
C HIS A 20 -1.77 14.23 0.18
N LEU A 21 -2.25 12.98 0.03
CA LEU A 21 -2.57 12.34 -1.26
C LEU A 21 -4.05 12.46 -1.62
N PHE A 22 -4.96 12.28 -0.64
CA PHE A 22 -6.38 12.07 -0.91
C PHE A 22 -7.32 13.19 -0.43
N SER A 23 -6.81 14.25 0.20
CA SER A 23 -7.63 15.43 0.49
C SER A 23 -8.17 16.04 -0.80
N LYS A 24 -9.34 16.70 -0.73
CA LYS A 24 -10.05 17.27 -1.89
C LYS A 24 -9.19 18.18 -2.78
N ASN A 25 -8.18 18.81 -2.18
CA ASN A 25 -7.31 19.75 -2.88
C ASN A 25 -5.94 19.16 -3.28
N SER A 26 -5.67 17.88 -2.97
CA SER A 26 -4.39 17.27 -3.28
C SER A 26 -4.22 17.05 -4.79
N PRO A 27 -2.98 17.13 -5.31
CA PRO A 27 -2.70 16.89 -6.73
C PRO A 27 -3.16 15.52 -7.21
N LEU A 28 -2.90 14.45 -6.43
CA LEU A 28 -3.30 13.11 -6.80
C LEU A 28 -4.83 12.97 -6.89
N ARG A 29 -5.56 13.54 -5.91
CA ARG A 29 -7.03 13.51 -5.93
C ARG A 29 -7.58 14.15 -7.20
N ARG A 30 -7.04 15.31 -7.60
CA ARG A 30 -7.45 16.00 -8.84
C ARG A 30 -7.13 15.17 -10.08
N LEU A 31 -5.98 14.50 -10.13
CA LEU A 31 -5.62 13.60 -11.23
C LEU A 31 -6.58 12.42 -11.34
N ILE A 32 -6.96 11.82 -10.21
CA ILE A 32 -7.94 10.72 -10.17
C ILE A 32 -9.33 11.17 -10.61
N GLU A 33 -9.70 12.41 -10.32
CA GLU A 33 -11.01 12.98 -10.67
C GLU A 33 -11.05 13.58 -12.08
N SER A 34 -9.89 13.74 -12.71
CA SER A 34 -9.79 14.19 -14.11
C SER A 34 -10.01 13.03 -15.08
N GLU A 35 -10.38 13.35 -16.32
CA GLU A 35 -10.49 12.36 -17.40
C GLU A 35 -9.11 11.83 -17.86
N HIS A 36 -8.03 12.51 -17.47
CA HIS A 36 -6.66 12.19 -17.87
C HIS A 36 -5.85 11.69 -16.67
N LEU A 37 -6.05 10.42 -16.32
CA LEU A 37 -5.24 9.77 -15.31
C LEU A 37 -3.88 9.38 -15.92
N PRO A 38 -2.75 9.96 -15.48
CA PRO A 38 -1.43 9.53 -15.93
C PRO A 38 -1.06 8.18 -15.32
N SER A 39 0.02 7.59 -15.80
CA SER A 39 0.60 6.43 -15.11
C SER A 39 1.22 6.84 -13.78
N LEU A 40 1.02 6.01 -12.76
CA LEU A 40 1.32 6.31 -11.36
C LEU A 40 2.28 5.28 -10.78
N VAL A 41 3.19 5.73 -9.91
CA VAL A 41 4.00 4.89 -9.03
C VAL A 41 3.68 5.26 -7.59
N PHE A 42 3.13 4.30 -6.83
CA PHE A 42 2.91 4.42 -5.41
C PHE A 42 4.04 3.75 -4.65
N PHE A 43 4.73 4.47 -3.79
CA PHE A 43 5.83 3.90 -3.02
C PHE A 43 5.71 4.22 -1.53
N GLY A 44 6.32 3.40 -0.69
CA GLY A 44 6.31 3.56 0.76
C GLY A 44 6.02 2.27 1.50
N PRO A 45 5.98 2.29 2.84
CA PRO A 45 5.89 1.10 3.69
C PRO A 45 4.69 0.20 3.40
N PRO A 46 4.76 -1.09 3.76
CA PRO A 46 3.62 -2.01 3.61
C PRO A 46 2.44 -1.56 4.47
N GLY A 47 1.22 -2.02 4.13
CA GLY A 47 0.01 -1.76 4.89
C GLY A 47 -0.49 -0.32 4.93
N THR A 48 0.08 0.60 4.14
CA THR A 48 -0.29 2.03 4.08
C THR A 48 -1.42 2.36 3.10
N GLY A 49 -1.93 1.37 2.35
CA GLY A 49 -3.09 1.53 1.48
C GLY A 49 -2.81 1.64 -0.02
N LYS A 50 -1.57 1.42 -0.51
CA LYS A 50 -1.18 1.51 -1.93
C LYS A 50 -2.08 0.67 -2.84
N THR A 51 -2.21 -0.63 -2.57
CA THR A 51 -3.06 -1.56 -3.33
C THR A 51 -4.54 -1.17 -3.26
N THR A 52 -5.00 -0.72 -2.08
CA THR A 52 -6.38 -0.26 -1.88
C THR A 52 -6.69 0.97 -2.73
N ALA A 53 -5.78 1.93 -2.78
CA ALA A 53 -5.92 3.12 -3.62
C ALA A 53 -6.01 2.74 -5.11
N ALA A 54 -5.14 1.84 -5.57
CA ALA A 54 -5.17 1.34 -6.94
C ALA A 54 -6.50 0.65 -7.30
N ASP A 55 -7.02 -0.22 -6.43
CA ASP A 55 -8.31 -0.89 -6.61
C ASP A 55 -9.48 0.11 -6.68
N ILE A 56 -9.48 1.17 -5.85
CA ILE A 56 -10.49 2.23 -5.86
C ILE A 56 -10.42 3.04 -7.16
N ILE A 57 -9.21 3.42 -7.59
CA ILE A 57 -8.99 4.18 -8.83
C ILE A 57 -9.46 3.36 -10.03
N ALA A 58 -9.12 2.07 -10.07
CA ALA A 58 -9.54 1.17 -11.14
C ALA A 58 -11.06 1.12 -11.30
N LYS A 59 -11.79 1.00 -10.18
CA LYS A 59 -13.26 0.98 -10.18
C LYS A 59 -13.90 2.26 -10.71
N ARG A 60 -13.19 3.41 -10.58
CA ARG A 60 -13.70 4.72 -11.04
C ARG A 60 -13.49 4.97 -12.54
N THR A 61 -12.50 4.32 -13.14
CA THR A 61 -12.04 4.67 -14.50
C THR A 61 -12.80 4.00 -15.61
N ASN A 62 -13.74 3.08 -15.37
CA ASN A 62 -14.43 2.28 -16.39
C ASN A 62 -13.48 1.62 -17.42
N LYS A 63 -12.18 1.52 -17.12
CA LYS A 63 -11.18 0.86 -17.95
C LYS A 63 -11.17 -0.64 -17.68
N GLN A 64 -10.74 -1.42 -18.66
CA GLN A 64 -10.46 -2.83 -18.45
C GLN A 64 -9.31 -2.96 -17.43
N PHE A 65 -9.55 -3.66 -16.32
CA PHE A 65 -8.59 -3.72 -15.21
C PHE A 65 -7.89 -5.07 -15.13
N PHE A 66 -6.56 -5.03 -15.09
CA PHE A 66 -5.70 -6.19 -14.83
C PHE A 66 -4.85 -5.94 -13.59
N LYS A 67 -4.75 -6.97 -12.76
CA LYS A 67 -3.92 -6.93 -11.55
C LYS A 67 -2.82 -7.98 -11.66
N ILE A 68 -1.59 -7.55 -11.59
CA ILE A 68 -0.38 -8.36 -11.72
C ILE A 68 0.44 -8.20 -10.44
N ASN A 69 0.93 -9.29 -9.89
CA ASN A 69 1.89 -9.25 -8.80
C ASN A 69 3.25 -9.67 -9.35
N ALA A 70 4.23 -8.76 -9.33
CA ALA A 70 5.53 -9.00 -9.94
C ALA A 70 6.35 -10.12 -9.26
N THR A 71 5.98 -10.52 -8.03
CA THR A 71 6.65 -11.64 -7.34
C THR A 71 6.17 -13.01 -7.80
N THR A 72 4.93 -13.12 -8.29
CA THR A 72 4.29 -14.41 -8.59
C THR A 72 3.88 -14.55 -10.06
N SER A 73 3.64 -13.43 -10.74
CA SER A 73 3.14 -13.43 -12.12
C SER A 73 4.24 -13.70 -13.14
N SER A 74 3.88 -14.47 -14.14
CA SER A 74 4.76 -14.78 -15.27
C SER A 74 4.84 -13.62 -16.28
N VAL A 75 5.90 -13.62 -17.10
CA VAL A 75 6.03 -12.71 -18.26
C VAL A 75 4.88 -12.91 -19.25
N ALA A 76 4.34 -14.12 -19.34
CA ALA A 76 3.20 -14.43 -20.20
C ALA A 76 1.93 -13.68 -19.76
N GLU A 77 1.60 -13.68 -18.45
CA GLU A 77 0.46 -12.94 -17.92
C GLU A 77 0.56 -11.44 -18.19
N LEU A 78 1.77 -10.85 -18.05
CA LEU A 78 2.00 -9.47 -18.41
C LEU A 78 1.73 -9.21 -19.90
N ARG A 79 2.22 -10.10 -20.78
CA ARG A 79 1.99 -9.99 -22.23
C ARG A 79 0.51 -10.13 -22.57
N ASP A 80 -0.19 -11.05 -21.93
CA ASP A 80 -1.63 -11.25 -22.16
C ASP A 80 -2.43 -10.01 -21.76
N ALA A 81 -2.13 -9.41 -20.62
CA ALA A 81 -2.73 -8.14 -20.18
C ALA A 81 -2.45 -6.99 -21.15
N LEU A 82 -1.21 -6.89 -21.64
CA LEU A 82 -0.81 -5.89 -22.62
C LEU A 82 -1.46 -6.15 -24.00
N THR A 83 -1.57 -7.41 -24.44
CA THR A 83 -2.20 -7.77 -25.70
C THR A 83 -3.71 -7.53 -25.65
N ALA A 84 -4.34 -7.74 -24.50
CA ALA A 84 -5.76 -7.45 -24.30
C ALA A 84 -6.09 -5.96 -24.52
N SER A 85 -5.13 -5.05 -24.31
CA SER A 85 -5.32 -3.62 -24.60
C SER A 85 -5.57 -3.31 -26.08
N ASN A 86 -5.25 -4.22 -26.99
CA ASN A 86 -5.48 -4.09 -28.43
C ASN A 86 -6.84 -4.62 -28.89
N THR A 87 -7.67 -5.13 -27.97
CA THR A 87 -8.98 -5.70 -28.30
C THR A 87 -10.09 -4.67 -28.31
N LEU A 88 -11.18 -4.95 -29.05
CA LEU A 88 -12.36 -4.07 -29.09
C LEU A 88 -13.02 -3.89 -27.71
N SER A 89 -12.83 -4.82 -26.78
CA SER A 89 -13.31 -4.70 -25.39
C SER A 89 -12.56 -3.65 -24.57
N ALA A 90 -11.40 -3.19 -25.02
CA ALA A 90 -10.63 -2.12 -24.38
C ALA A 90 -10.96 -0.72 -24.92
N PHE A 91 -12.17 -0.49 -25.44
CA PHE A 91 -12.58 0.80 -26.05
C PHE A 91 -12.36 1.99 -25.12
N ASN A 92 -12.54 1.80 -23.80
CA ASN A 92 -12.26 2.84 -22.80
C ASN A 92 -10.81 2.85 -22.30
N GLY A 93 -9.92 2.08 -22.93
CA GLY A 93 -8.54 1.88 -22.52
C GLY A 93 -8.37 0.79 -21.46
N THR A 94 -7.12 0.47 -21.18
CA THR A 94 -6.74 -0.57 -20.20
C THR A 94 -6.00 0.08 -19.03
N LEU A 95 -6.32 -0.37 -17.82
CA LEU A 95 -5.59 -0.04 -16.60
C LEU A 95 -4.92 -1.31 -16.06
N ILE A 96 -3.62 -1.27 -15.93
CA ILE A 96 -2.85 -2.37 -15.34
C ILE A 96 -2.30 -1.91 -13.98
N TYR A 97 -2.59 -2.68 -12.94
CA TYR A 97 -1.96 -2.52 -11.64
C TYR A 97 -0.87 -3.56 -11.47
N ILE A 98 0.36 -3.11 -11.18
CA ILE A 98 1.50 -3.98 -10.88
C ILE A 98 1.91 -3.79 -9.42
N ASP A 99 1.72 -4.84 -8.63
CA ASP A 99 2.16 -4.87 -7.22
C ASP A 99 3.61 -5.34 -7.15
N GLU A 100 4.41 -4.67 -6.29
CA GLU A 100 5.82 -4.95 -6.03
C GLU A 100 6.68 -4.92 -7.32
N ILE A 101 6.54 -3.84 -8.11
CA ILE A 101 7.18 -3.69 -9.43
C ILE A 101 8.71 -3.81 -9.41
N GLN A 102 9.37 -3.60 -8.28
CA GLN A 102 10.83 -3.76 -8.13
C GLN A 102 11.32 -5.18 -8.46
N TYR A 103 10.44 -6.19 -8.38
CA TYR A 103 10.78 -7.55 -8.77
C TYR A 103 10.79 -7.78 -10.29
N PHE A 104 10.30 -6.82 -11.07
CA PHE A 104 10.46 -6.86 -12.52
C PHE A 104 11.88 -6.48 -12.91
N ASN A 105 12.52 -7.33 -13.69
CA ASN A 105 13.83 -7.02 -14.25
C ASN A 105 13.75 -5.88 -15.30
N LYS A 106 14.91 -5.35 -15.66
CA LYS A 106 15.02 -4.22 -16.59
C LYS A 106 14.32 -4.47 -17.94
N LYS A 107 14.38 -5.70 -18.48
CA LYS A 107 13.71 -6.05 -19.75
C LYS A 107 12.19 -6.02 -19.63
N GLN A 108 11.65 -6.47 -18.49
CA GLN A 108 10.21 -6.41 -18.22
C GLN A 108 9.73 -4.96 -18.06
N GLN A 109 10.48 -4.14 -17.34
CA GLN A 109 10.17 -2.71 -17.21
C GLN A 109 10.27 -2.00 -18.57
N GLN A 110 11.24 -2.33 -19.40
CA GLN A 110 11.37 -1.78 -20.76
C GLN A 110 10.20 -2.18 -21.67
N ALA A 111 9.70 -3.41 -21.56
CA ALA A 111 8.55 -3.86 -22.33
C ALA A 111 7.26 -3.06 -22.04
N LEU A 112 7.15 -2.46 -20.85
CA LEU A 112 6.01 -1.59 -20.49
C LEU A 112 6.09 -0.22 -21.17
N LEU A 113 7.29 0.27 -21.52
CA LEU A 113 7.48 1.64 -22.04
C LEU A 113 6.70 1.88 -23.32
N GLU A 114 6.73 0.93 -24.26
CA GLU A 114 6.02 1.05 -25.54
C GLU A 114 4.53 1.33 -25.33
N TYR A 115 3.90 0.60 -24.40
CA TYR A 115 2.47 0.74 -24.11
C TYR A 115 2.12 2.02 -23.34
N LEU A 116 3.07 2.52 -22.54
CA LEU A 116 2.92 3.81 -21.84
C LEU A 116 3.01 4.99 -22.81
N GLU A 117 3.92 4.90 -23.79
CA GLU A 117 4.12 5.94 -24.80
C GLU A 117 2.92 6.09 -25.76
N ASP A 118 2.32 4.97 -26.13
CA ASP A 118 1.16 4.95 -27.02
C ASP A 118 -0.16 5.37 -26.33
N GLY A 119 -0.15 5.53 -25.01
CA GLY A 119 -1.34 5.88 -24.23
C GLY A 119 -2.44 4.81 -24.18
N ARG A 120 -2.19 3.61 -24.74
CA ARG A 120 -3.14 2.49 -24.75
C ARG A 120 -3.36 1.91 -23.36
N VAL A 121 -2.34 2.00 -22.51
CA VAL A 121 -2.35 1.48 -21.15
C VAL A 121 -2.08 2.59 -20.15
N THR A 122 -2.93 2.70 -19.15
CA THR A 122 -2.63 3.46 -17.94
C THR A 122 -2.07 2.48 -16.90
N LEU A 123 -0.91 2.78 -16.37
CA LEU A 123 -0.28 1.92 -15.37
C LEU A 123 -0.38 2.55 -13.98
N ILE A 124 -0.75 1.74 -13.00
CA ILE A 124 -0.52 2.04 -11.59
C ILE A 124 0.42 0.95 -11.06
N SER A 125 1.55 1.33 -10.53
CA SER A 125 2.48 0.38 -9.91
C SER A 125 2.70 0.71 -8.45
N SER A 126 3.01 -0.30 -7.64
CA SER A 126 3.38 -0.13 -6.24
C SER A 126 4.73 -0.77 -5.94
N THR A 127 5.44 -0.17 -4.99
CA THR A 127 6.70 -0.69 -4.46
C THR A 127 6.84 -0.31 -2.98
N THR A 128 7.50 -1.15 -2.22
CA THR A 128 7.92 -0.82 -0.84
C THR A 128 9.25 -0.10 -0.80
N GLU A 129 10.01 -0.11 -1.89
CA GLU A 129 11.32 0.50 -2.01
C GLU A 129 11.26 1.90 -2.64
N ASN A 130 12.34 2.66 -2.52
CA ASN A 130 12.44 3.96 -3.18
C ASN A 130 12.54 3.76 -4.71
N PRO A 131 11.55 4.25 -5.49
CA PRO A 131 11.46 3.99 -6.92
C PRO A 131 12.66 4.53 -7.71
N TYR A 132 13.31 5.58 -7.23
CA TYR A 132 14.45 6.20 -7.91
C TYR A 132 15.71 5.33 -7.90
N PHE A 133 15.78 4.31 -7.02
CA PHE A 133 16.89 3.36 -6.97
C PHE A 133 16.58 2.06 -7.69
N VAL A 134 15.32 1.63 -7.71
CA VAL A 134 14.93 0.29 -8.17
C VAL A 134 14.28 0.26 -9.55
N LEU A 135 13.73 1.40 -10.00
CA LEU A 135 13.05 1.46 -11.29
C LEU A 135 13.93 2.10 -12.36
N TYR A 136 13.70 1.66 -13.59
CA TYR A 136 14.41 2.17 -14.74
C TYR A 136 14.08 3.67 -14.98
N PRO A 137 15.09 4.56 -15.14
CA PRO A 137 14.85 6.00 -15.25
C PRO A 137 13.88 6.40 -16.36
N ALA A 138 13.93 5.71 -17.52
CA ALA A 138 13.00 5.98 -18.63
C ALA A 138 11.55 5.60 -18.29
N PHE A 139 11.32 4.63 -17.38
CA PHE A 139 10.02 4.30 -16.84
C PHE A 139 9.52 5.41 -15.90
N LEU A 140 10.36 5.84 -14.98
CA LEU A 140 10.02 6.90 -14.03
C LEU A 140 9.67 8.22 -14.70
N SER A 141 10.36 8.58 -15.80
CA SER A 141 10.07 9.83 -16.52
C SER A 141 8.68 9.90 -17.16
N ARG A 142 7.96 8.77 -17.22
CA ARG A 142 6.61 8.63 -17.78
C ARG A 142 5.53 8.42 -16.71
N CYS A 143 5.93 8.39 -15.45
CA CYS A 143 5.03 8.13 -14.32
C CYS A 143 5.07 9.27 -13.31
N ALA A 144 3.93 9.56 -12.69
CA ALA A 144 3.89 10.44 -11.53
C ALA A 144 4.07 9.60 -10.24
N CYS A 145 5.08 9.94 -9.45
CA CYS A 145 5.42 9.20 -8.23
C CYS A 145 4.74 9.85 -7.01
N PHE A 146 4.11 9.01 -6.17
CA PHE A 146 3.45 9.44 -4.94
C PHE A 146 3.86 8.58 -3.76
N GLU A 147 4.35 9.25 -2.72
CA GLU A 147 4.80 8.61 -1.49
C GLU A 147 3.64 8.37 -0.53
N PHE A 148 3.48 7.12 -0.12
CA PHE A 148 2.62 6.71 0.98
C PHE A 148 3.43 6.70 2.28
N LYS A 149 3.06 7.56 3.22
CA LYS A 149 3.77 7.70 4.50
C LYS A 149 3.32 6.64 5.49
N PRO A 150 4.20 6.25 6.45
CA PRO A 150 3.78 5.43 7.58
C PRO A 150 2.60 6.08 8.29
N LEU A 151 1.63 5.28 8.72
CA LEU A 151 0.45 5.78 9.43
C LEU A 151 0.75 5.96 10.91
N THR A 152 0.26 7.04 11.47
CA THR A 152 0.28 7.23 12.92
C THR A 152 -0.72 6.31 13.61
N PRO A 153 -0.50 5.95 14.89
CA PRO A 153 -1.48 5.14 15.63
C PRO A 153 -2.91 5.69 15.59
N LYS A 154 -3.06 7.01 15.68
CA LYS A 154 -4.37 7.68 15.62
C LYS A 154 -5.08 7.49 14.27
N GLU A 155 -4.34 7.44 13.17
CA GLU A 155 -4.90 7.24 11.83
C GLU A 155 -5.32 5.79 11.59
N ILE A 156 -4.77 4.83 12.34
CA ILE A 156 -5.10 3.41 12.22
C ILE A 156 -6.38 3.04 12.99
N VAL A 157 -6.66 3.70 14.12
CA VAL A 157 -7.81 3.39 14.98
C VAL A 157 -9.14 3.29 14.21
N PRO A 158 -9.50 4.18 13.27
CA PRO A 158 -10.75 4.05 12.51
C PRO A 158 -10.83 2.76 11.68
N ALA A 159 -9.71 2.25 11.17
CA ALA A 159 -9.71 0.97 10.45
C ALA A 159 -9.93 -0.22 11.41
N ILE A 160 -9.33 -0.18 12.61
CA ILE A 160 -9.53 -1.20 13.65
C ILE A 160 -11.00 -1.19 14.09
N GLN A 161 -11.59 -0.03 14.33
CA GLN A 161 -13.01 0.10 14.71
C GLN A 161 -13.94 -0.47 13.64
N ARG A 162 -13.69 -0.18 12.36
CA ARG A 162 -14.45 -0.75 11.24
C ARG A 162 -14.32 -2.28 11.21
N GLY A 163 -13.12 -2.81 11.43
CA GLY A 163 -12.87 -4.24 11.53
C GLY A 163 -13.62 -4.88 12.70
N PHE A 164 -13.59 -4.25 13.87
CA PHE A 164 -14.30 -4.71 15.06
C PHE A 164 -15.82 -4.76 14.85
N LEU A 165 -16.40 -3.71 14.28
CA LEU A 165 -17.83 -3.67 13.98
C LEU A 165 -18.23 -4.81 13.00
N TYR A 166 -17.39 -5.08 12.01
CA TYR A 166 -17.63 -6.21 11.11
C TYR A 166 -17.60 -7.55 11.84
N LEU A 167 -16.62 -7.77 12.73
CA LEU A 167 -16.51 -9.01 13.52
C LEU A 167 -17.72 -9.17 14.44
N CYS A 168 -18.13 -8.13 15.15
CA CYS A 168 -19.31 -8.17 16.01
C CYS A 168 -20.58 -8.51 15.22
N LYS A 169 -20.78 -7.89 14.06
CA LYS A 169 -21.95 -8.16 13.21
C LYS A 169 -21.99 -9.61 12.69
N THR A 170 -20.80 -10.20 12.44
CA THR A 170 -20.71 -11.51 11.79
C THR A 170 -20.66 -12.67 12.79
N TYR A 171 -19.97 -12.48 13.91
CA TYR A 171 -19.64 -13.56 14.86
C TYR A 171 -20.21 -13.36 16.26
N GLY A 172 -20.90 -12.24 16.51
CA GLY A 172 -21.53 -11.93 17.78
C GLY A 172 -20.91 -10.70 18.47
N GLU A 173 -21.70 -10.03 19.30
CA GLU A 173 -21.24 -8.85 20.02
C GLU A 173 -20.23 -9.23 21.13
N LYS A 174 -19.19 -8.44 21.24
CA LYS A 174 -18.22 -8.51 22.33
C LYS A 174 -17.89 -7.11 22.84
N GLU A 175 -17.53 -7.03 24.11
CA GLU A 175 -17.04 -5.78 24.70
C GLU A 175 -15.54 -5.61 24.44
N THR A 176 -15.07 -4.36 24.52
CA THR A 176 -13.65 -4.03 24.43
C THR A 176 -13.18 -3.40 25.75
N GLU A 177 -11.96 -3.69 26.12
CA GLU A 177 -11.27 -2.92 27.16
C GLU A 177 -10.98 -1.50 26.65
N GLU A 178 -11.10 -0.50 27.53
CA GLU A 178 -10.78 0.89 27.19
C GLU A 178 -9.31 1.01 26.76
N GLY A 179 -9.06 1.70 25.64
CA GLY A 179 -7.71 1.85 25.08
C GLY A 179 -7.20 0.66 24.26
N LEU A 180 -8.03 -0.37 24.00
CA LEU A 180 -7.61 -1.55 23.24
C LEU A 180 -7.18 -1.19 21.81
N PHE A 181 -7.93 -0.35 21.10
CA PHE A 181 -7.64 0.00 19.71
C PHE A 181 -6.38 0.85 19.59
N GLU A 182 -6.15 1.74 20.54
CA GLU A 182 -4.93 2.53 20.66
C GLU A 182 -3.72 1.63 20.94
N SER A 183 -3.88 0.65 21.83
CA SER A 183 -2.85 -0.33 22.14
C SER A 183 -2.47 -1.18 20.93
N ILE A 184 -3.46 -1.69 20.17
CA ILE A 184 -3.21 -2.43 18.93
C ILE A 184 -2.49 -1.54 17.92
N SER A 185 -2.99 -0.32 17.71
CA SER A 185 -2.43 0.59 16.70
C SER A 185 -0.98 0.98 16.99
N ALA A 186 -0.62 1.16 18.27
CA ALA A 186 0.74 1.51 18.70
C ALA A 186 1.78 0.41 18.41
N THR A 187 1.36 -0.86 18.35
CA THR A 187 2.27 -2.00 18.15
C THR A 187 2.45 -2.41 16.68
N CYS A 188 1.74 -1.75 15.75
CA CYS A 188 1.70 -2.18 14.35
C CYS A 188 2.67 -1.46 13.42
N GLY A 189 3.44 -0.48 13.91
CA GLY A 189 4.47 0.20 13.11
C GLY A 189 3.93 0.90 11.86
N GLY A 190 2.68 1.40 11.88
CA GLY A 190 2.08 2.08 10.73
C GLY A 190 1.39 1.17 9.70
N ASP A 191 1.31 -0.16 9.95
CA ASP A 191 0.71 -1.14 9.04
C ASP A 191 -0.72 -1.51 9.47
N VAL A 192 -1.72 -1.06 8.70
CA VAL A 192 -3.16 -1.35 8.95
C VAL A 192 -3.47 -2.84 8.80
N ARG A 193 -2.81 -3.55 7.88
CA ARG A 193 -3.05 -4.98 7.67
C ARG A 193 -2.65 -5.77 8.91
N LYS A 194 -1.48 -5.43 9.48
CA LYS A 194 -1.00 -6.00 10.73
C LYS A 194 -1.96 -5.70 11.88
N ALA A 195 -2.44 -4.45 11.99
CA ALA A 195 -3.40 -4.05 13.03
C ALA A 195 -4.71 -4.86 12.96
N LEU A 196 -5.26 -5.04 11.76
CA LEU A 196 -6.48 -5.82 11.54
C LEU A 196 -6.26 -7.31 11.82
N THR A 197 -5.09 -7.86 11.52
CA THR A 197 -4.74 -9.26 11.87
C THR A 197 -4.64 -9.45 13.39
N VAL A 198 -4.03 -8.50 14.11
CA VAL A 198 -3.98 -8.55 15.58
C VAL A 198 -5.37 -8.45 16.17
N LEU A 199 -6.21 -7.55 15.67
CA LEU A 199 -7.62 -7.42 16.07
C LEU A 199 -8.40 -8.74 15.86
N GLU A 200 -8.31 -9.31 14.66
CA GLU A 200 -8.99 -10.58 14.31
C GLU A 200 -8.58 -11.71 15.25
N ASN A 201 -7.28 -11.87 15.46
CA ASN A 201 -6.76 -12.88 16.37
C ASN A 201 -7.18 -12.63 17.83
N THR A 202 -7.17 -11.37 18.29
CA THR A 202 -7.62 -10.99 19.63
C THR A 202 -9.11 -11.30 19.80
N TYR A 203 -9.93 -11.01 18.79
CA TYR A 203 -11.35 -11.26 18.81
C TYR A 203 -11.66 -12.75 19.04
N PHE A 204 -10.99 -13.65 18.32
CA PHE A 204 -11.20 -15.08 18.44
C PHE A 204 -10.52 -15.71 19.68
N ALA A 205 -9.42 -15.13 20.16
CA ALA A 205 -8.71 -15.60 21.34
C ALA A 205 -9.35 -15.15 22.67
N SER A 206 -10.18 -14.10 22.66
CA SER A 206 -10.83 -13.55 23.85
C SER A 206 -12.24 -14.13 24.03
N GLY A 207 -12.70 -14.18 25.30
CA GLY A 207 -14.10 -14.50 25.63
C GLY A 207 -15.07 -13.40 25.22
N GLN A 208 -15.96 -13.00 26.15
CA GLN A 208 -16.96 -11.94 25.90
C GLN A 208 -16.34 -10.53 25.82
N ARG A 209 -15.16 -10.34 26.36
CA ARG A 209 -14.45 -9.05 26.36
C ARG A 209 -13.05 -9.21 25.76
N LEU A 210 -12.70 -8.33 24.85
CA LEU A 210 -11.36 -8.22 24.29
C LEU A 210 -10.46 -7.46 25.27
N GLU A 211 -9.31 -8.06 25.62
CA GLU A 211 -8.38 -7.52 26.60
C GLU A 211 -7.09 -7.05 25.93
N ILE A 212 -6.52 -5.95 26.43
CA ILE A 212 -5.23 -5.39 25.97
C ILE A 212 -4.11 -6.42 26.16
N LYS A 213 -4.14 -7.18 27.25
CA LYS A 213 -3.14 -8.21 27.54
C LYS A 213 -3.08 -9.28 26.43
N VAL A 214 -4.22 -9.75 25.95
CA VAL A 214 -4.31 -10.73 24.85
C VAL A 214 -3.78 -10.12 23.56
N ALA A 215 -4.20 -8.91 23.24
CA ALA A 215 -3.71 -8.18 22.05
C ALA A 215 -2.19 -7.99 22.06
N SER A 216 -1.62 -7.61 23.21
CA SER A 216 -0.18 -7.44 23.39
C SER A 216 0.60 -8.74 23.18
N GLN A 217 0.09 -9.87 23.71
CA GLN A 217 0.72 -11.18 23.49
C GLN A 217 0.72 -11.61 22.01
N LEU A 218 -0.34 -11.25 21.28
CA LEU A 218 -0.47 -11.58 19.85
C LEU A 218 0.36 -10.65 18.96
N SER A 219 0.59 -9.41 19.37
CA SER A 219 1.42 -8.45 18.65
C SER A 219 2.92 -8.66 18.86
N GLN A 220 3.36 -9.14 20.02
CA GLN A 220 4.79 -9.38 20.34
C GLN A 220 5.49 -10.39 19.42
N LYS A 221 4.77 -11.33 18.83
CA LYS A 221 5.34 -12.27 17.85
C LYS A 221 5.83 -11.63 16.55
N SER A 222 5.58 -10.35 16.35
CA SER A 222 5.94 -9.64 15.11
C SER A 222 7.01 -8.56 15.28
N THR A 223 7.55 -8.34 16.48
CA THR A 223 8.66 -7.41 16.75
C THR A 223 10.05 -8.03 16.56
N GLY A 224 10.12 -9.17 15.88
CA GLY A 224 11.35 -9.79 15.47
C GLY A 224 11.85 -9.22 14.15
N TYR A 225 12.87 -8.38 14.22
CA TYR A 225 13.71 -7.91 13.13
C TYR A 225 13.05 -7.03 12.06
N ASP A 226 13.40 -5.76 12.06
CA ASP A 226 13.50 -4.94 10.85
C ASP A 226 14.54 -5.58 9.93
N SER A 227 14.10 -6.52 9.07
CA SER A 227 14.96 -7.17 8.09
C SER A 227 15.08 -6.35 6.79
N ASP A 228 14.35 -5.26 6.67
CA ASP A 228 14.40 -4.38 5.51
C ASP A 228 15.13 -3.08 5.88
N GLY A 229 16.39 -3.10 5.55
CA GLY A 229 17.51 -2.20 5.74
C GLY A 229 17.38 -0.68 5.54
N ASP A 230 16.20 -0.08 5.45
CA ASP A 230 16.08 1.38 5.24
C ASP A 230 16.54 2.15 6.49
N GLY A 231 16.18 1.71 7.69
CA GLY A 231 16.67 2.33 8.93
C GLY A 231 18.19 2.19 9.12
N HIS A 232 18.77 1.06 8.71
CA HIS A 232 20.22 0.85 8.70
C HIS A 232 20.93 1.67 7.61
N TYR A 233 20.32 1.83 6.44
CA TYR A 233 20.85 2.66 5.36
C TYR A 233 20.85 4.15 5.75
N ASP A 234 19.81 4.63 6.38
CA ASP A 234 19.73 6.02 6.86
C ASP A 234 20.73 6.28 7.99
N LEU A 235 20.89 5.35 8.94
CA LEU A 235 21.90 5.44 10.00
C LEU A 235 23.33 5.37 9.43
N LEU A 236 23.60 4.46 8.51
CA LEU A 236 24.91 4.35 7.85
C LEU A 236 25.20 5.58 6.97
N SER A 237 24.19 6.12 6.29
CA SER A 237 24.31 7.34 5.50
C SER A 237 24.54 8.58 6.38
N ALA A 238 23.87 8.67 7.51
CA ALA A 238 24.08 9.72 8.52
C ALA A 238 25.50 9.63 9.10
N LEU A 239 25.92 8.44 9.53
CA LEU A 239 27.26 8.18 10.05
C LEU A 239 28.35 8.54 9.01
N GLN A 240 28.19 8.11 7.75
CA GLN A 240 29.14 8.44 6.68
C GLN A 240 29.20 9.95 6.41
N LYS A 241 28.08 10.67 6.49
CA LYS A 241 28.04 12.12 6.32
C LYS A 241 28.70 12.84 7.51
N SER A 242 28.49 12.37 8.73
CA SER A 242 29.13 12.88 9.94
C SER A 242 30.64 12.70 9.90
N ILE A 243 31.12 11.51 9.51
CA ILE A 243 32.55 11.21 9.33
C ILE A 243 33.16 12.12 8.27
N ARG A 244 32.50 12.30 7.11
CA ARG A 244 32.98 13.20 6.03
C ARG A 244 32.95 14.66 6.44
N GLY A 245 31.98 15.07 7.27
CA GLY A 245 31.85 16.43 7.80
C GLY A 245 32.76 16.71 9.00
N SER A 246 33.48 15.70 9.52
CA SER A 246 34.25 15.80 10.77
C SER A 246 33.40 16.30 11.93
N ASP A 247 32.12 15.88 11.97
CA ASP A 247 31.15 16.23 13.02
C ASP A 247 30.98 15.03 13.97
N PRO A 248 31.66 15.06 15.15
CA PRO A 248 31.57 13.97 16.11
C PRO A 248 30.21 13.92 16.85
N ASP A 249 29.48 15.04 16.91
CA ASP A 249 28.18 15.11 17.59
C ASP A 249 27.04 14.58 16.70
N GLY A 250 27.25 14.50 15.38
CA GLY A 250 26.32 13.96 14.41
C GLY A 250 26.54 12.46 14.09
N ALA A 251 27.57 11.83 14.69
CA ALA A 251 27.88 10.42 14.50
C ALA A 251 27.32 9.57 15.64
#